data_136392f353eeb68a11d4134e1be46ddd
#
_entry.id   136392f353eeb68a11d4134e1be46ddd
#
_cell.length_a   1.000
_cell.length_b   1.000
_cell.length_c   1.000
_cell.angle_alpha   90.00
_cell.angle_beta   90.00
_cell.angle_gamma   90.00
#
_symmetry.space_group_name_H-M   'P 1'
#
loop_
_entity.id
_entity.type
_entity.pdbx_description
1 polymer ?
#
loop_
_entity_poly.entity_id
_entity_poly.type
_entity_poly.pdbx_seq_one_letter_code
_entity_poly.pdbx_strand_id
1 'polypeptide(L)'
;EGLPLEACFRLLGEIDGKKHPWAVTTENKKRRKTKYDDYLERVTDRYYETVVDSHYDYRRAAQIYKIFIACAKREVKEIPLHTLPHVWLTKGTMLVEPVHKERGIFEIMKRYNVSDDRIVIFGDGLNDCSMFRPEWMTVAMGNAKPVLKKKAKYITDDADDDGIYNACRHFGWI
;
A
#
# COMPACT_ATOMS: atom_id res chain seq x y z
N GLU A 1 4.88 -10.22 -1.88
CA GLU A 1 5.84 -9.91 -2.94
C GLU A 1 6.37 -8.48 -2.73
N GLY A 2 7.69 -8.28 -2.92
CA GLY A 2 8.29 -6.96 -2.81
C GLY A 2 8.31 -6.22 -4.14
N LEU A 3 8.78 -5.00 -4.11
CA LEU A 3 9.03 -4.19 -5.30
C LEU A 3 10.24 -4.74 -6.11
N PRO A 4 10.29 -4.51 -7.44
CA PRO A 4 11.46 -4.85 -8.25
C PRO A 4 12.71 -4.09 -7.75
N LEU A 5 13.71 -4.80 -7.26
CA LEU A 5 14.90 -4.20 -6.61
C LEU A 5 15.67 -3.24 -7.52
N GLU A 6 15.86 -3.57 -8.79
CA GLU A 6 16.55 -2.70 -9.74
C GLU A 6 15.85 -1.34 -9.91
N ALA A 7 14.52 -1.37 -10.02
CA ALA A 7 13.72 -0.15 -10.12
C ALA A 7 13.78 0.67 -8.82
N CYS A 8 13.77 0.00 -7.66
CA CYS A 8 13.94 0.65 -6.35
C CYS A 8 15.33 1.31 -6.24
N PHE A 9 16.39 0.60 -6.61
CA PHE A 9 17.76 1.12 -6.54
C PHE A 9 17.97 2.30 -7.49
N ARG A 10 17.35 2.25 -8.68
CA ARG A 10 17.37 3.38 -9.62
C ARG A 10 16.67 4.59 -9.02
N LEU A 11 15.42 4.44 -8.57
CA LEU A 11 14.67 5.52 -7.95
C LEU A 11 15.42 6.13 -6.77
N LEU A 12 15.85 5.28 -5.82
CA LEU A 12 16.57 5.75 -4.62
C LEU A 12 17.88 6.43 -4.97
N GLY A 13 18.63 5.91 -5.94
CA GLY A 13 19.88 6.52 -6.42
C GLY A 13 19.66 7.89 -7.06
N GLU A 14 18.56 8.08 -7.79
CA GLU A 14 18.24 9.35 -8.43
C GLU A 14 17.74 10.44 -7.45
N ILE A 15 17.11 10.05 -6.34
CA ILE A 15 16.61 10.99 -5.32
C ILE A 15 17.55 11.13 -4.13
N ASP A 16 18.57 10.29 -4.03
CA ASP A 16 19.50 10.29 -2.90
C ASP A 16 20.28 11.59 -2.80
N GLY A 17 20.38 12.16 -1.59
CA GLY A 17 21.01 13.44 -1.36
C GLY A 17 20.27 14.66 -1.91
N LYS A 18 19.09 14.48 -2.51
CA LYS A 18 18.21 15.57 -2.96
C LYS A 18 17.25 16.01 -1.87
N LYS A 19 16.36 16.97 -2.21
CA LYS A 19 15.37 17.55 -1.28
C LYS A 19 14.28 16.59 -0.78
N HIS A 20 14.28 15.33 -1.23
CA HIS A 20 13.25 14.35 -0.91
C HIS A 20 13.83 13.20 -0.07
N PRO A 21 13.93 13.36 1.25
CA PRO A 21 14.30 12.26 2.13
C PRO A 21 13.35 11.07 1.97
N TRP A 22 13.90 9.89 2.09
CA TRP A 22 13.16 8.65 1.93
C TRP A 22 13.40 7.68 3.09
N ALA A 23 12.46 6.75 3.26
CA ALA A 23 12.59 5.59 4.13
C ALA A 23 12.09 4.34 3.40
N VAL A 24 12.62 3.18 3.74
CA VAL A 24 12.25 1.90 3.13
C VAL A 24 11.88 0.84 4.17
N THR A 25 10.94 -0.04 3.82
CA THR A 25 10.72 -1.28 4.55
C THR A 25 11.39 -2.42 3.79
N THR A 26 12.24 -3.18 4.48
CA THR A 26 12.96 -4.35 3.94
C THR A 26 12.50 -5.65 4.57
N GLU A 27 11.57 -5.55 5.52
CA GLU A 27 10.94 -6.67 6.21
C GLU A 27 9.42 -6.48 6.18
N ASN A 28 8.66 -7.57 6.27
CA ASN A 28 7.19 -7.49 6.40
C ASN A 28 6.78 -7.14 7.84
N LYS A 29 7.28 -6.00 8.33
CA LYS A 29 7.01 -5.44 9.66
C LYS A 29 6.66 -3.97 9.57
N LYS A 30 6.02 -3.44 10.61
CA LYS A 30 5.72 -2.00 10.75
C LYS A 30 6.96 -1.18 11.12
N ARG A 31 8.06 -1.41 10.43
CA ARG A 31 9.35 -0.74 10.62
C ARG A 31 9.92 -0.28 9.29
N ARG A 32 10.38 0.95 9.24
CA ARG A 32 11.11 1.53 8.09
C ARG A 32 12.46 2.08 8.53
N LYS A 33 13.42 2.08 7.62
CA LYS A 33 14.77 2.59 7.82
C LYS A 33 15.02 3.78 6.91
N THR A 34 15.69 4.79 7.43
CA THR A 34 16.13 5.96 6.69
C THR A 34 17.53 6.38 7.15
N LYS A 35 18.25 7.07 6.28
CA LYS A 35 19.53 7.70 6.65
C LYS A 35 19.40 9.20 6.94
N TYR A 36 18.21 9.76 6.78
CA TYR A 36 17.97 11.19 6.93
C TYR A 36 17.44 11.53 8.32
N ASP A 37 18.19 12.34 9.06
CA ASP A 37 17.84 12.74 10.42
C ASP A 37 16.55 13.58 10.46
N ASP A 38 16.33 14.41 9.42
CA ASP A 38 15.18 15.29 9.28
C ASP A 38 13.93 14.61 8.69
N TYR A 39 13.98 13.30 8.38
CA TYR A 39 12.87 12.59 7.75
C TYR A 39 11.56 12.73 8.52
N LEU A 40 11.60 12.53 9.85
CA LEU A 40 10.40 12.58 10.69
C LEU A 40 9.81 13.99 10.85
N GLU A 41 10.59 15.02 10.60
CA GLU A 41 10.10 16.40 10.61
C GLU A 41 9.28 16.72 9.36
N ARG A 42 9.55 16.02 8.27
CA ARG A 42 8.94 16.24 6.96
C ARG A 42 7.67 15.42 6.69
N VAL A 43 7.44 14.37 7.46
CA VAL A 43 6.32 13.46 7.27
C VAL A 43 5.39 13.45 8.49
N THR A 44 4.10 13.27 8.27
CA THR A 44 3.10 13.19 9.34
C THR A 44 2.76 11.76 9.75
N ASP A 45 3.09 10.78 8.90
CA ASP A 45 2.83 9.37 9.18
C ASP A 45 3.66 8.86 10.37
N ARG A 46 2.97 8.29 11.36
CA ARG A 46 3.55 7.70 12.59
C ARG A 46 3.18 6.22 12.76
N TYR A 47 2.55 5.63 11.77
CA TYR A 47 2.13 4.22 11.82
C TYR A 47 3.32 3.25 11.80
N TYR A 48 4.41 3.66 11.12
CA TYR A 48 5.64 2.88 11.07
C TYR A 48 6.66 3.38 12.08
N GLU A 49 7.24 2.46 12.84
CA GLU A 49 8.48 2.74 13.58
C GLU A 49 9.56 3.16 12.59
N THR A 50 10.18 4.30 12.81
CA THR A 50 11.25 4.81 11.94
C THR A 50 12.59 4.69 12.64
N VAL A 51 13.49 3.90 12.05
CA VAL A 51 14.88 3.78 12.49
C VAL A 51 15.73 4.69 11.61
N VAL A 52 16.40 5.66 12.23
CA VAL A 52 17.37 6.54 11.59
C VAL A 52 18.75 5.91 11.75
N ASP A 53 19.41 5.65 10.63
CA ASP A 53 20.78 5.12 10.57
C ASP A 53 21.50 5.88 9.44
N SER A 54 22.35 6.83 9.80
CA SER A 54 23.08 7.69 8.85
C SER A 54 23.98 6.90 7.87
N HIS A 55 24.32 5.66 8.22
CA HIS A 55 25.12 4.76 7.39
C HIS A 55 24.27 3.75 6.60
N TYR A 56 22.93 3.85 6.67
CA TYR A 56 22.05 2.91 6.01
C TYR A 56 22.24 2.94 4.48
N ASP A 57 22.65 1.80 3.94
CA ASP A 57 22.80 1.58 2.50
C ASP A 57 21.69 0.66 1.99
N TYR A 58 20.74 1.23 1.27
CA TYR A 58 19.61 0.49 0.69
C TYR A 58 20.03 -0.56 -0.34
N ARG A 59 21.23 -0.44 -0.95
CA ARG A 59 21.74 -1.41 -1.93
C ARG A 59 22.05 -2.78 -1.32
N ARG A 60 22.16 -2.84 0.01
CA ARG A 60 22.35 -4.10 0.75
C ARG A 60 21.04 -4.82 1.07
N ALA A 61 19.90 -4.24 0.71
CA ALA A 61 18.60 -4.85 0.93
C ALA A 61 18.39 -6.03 -0.03
N ALA A 62 18.09 -7.20 0.51
CA ALA A 62 17.68 -8.36 -0.29
C ALA A 62 16.28 -8.20 -0.87
N GLN A 63 15.45 -7.36 -0.23
CA GLN A 63 14.09 -7.06 -0.65
C GLN A 63 13.67 -5.68 -0.15
N ILE A 64 12.94 -4.93 -0.97
CA ILE A 64 12.25 -3.69 -0.59
C ILE A 64 10.75 -3.90 -0.82
N TYR A 65 9.95 -3.71 0.23
CA TYR A 65 8.49 -3.85 0.17
C TYR A 65 7.80 -2.52 -0.08
N LYS A 66 8.33 -1.43 0.50
CA LYS A 66 7.78 -0.08 0.39
C LYS A 66 8.88 0.95 0.42
N ILE A 67 8.66 2.05 -0.30
CA ILE A 67 9.48 3.26 -0.22
C ILE A 67 8.57 4.42 0.17
N PHE A 68 8.90 5.13 1.21
CA PHE A 68 8.23 6.33 1.68
C PHE A 68 9.07 7.53 1.30
N ILE A 69 8.54 8.46 0.53
CA ILE A 69 9.27 9.64 0.06
C ILE A 69 8.63 10.88 0.67
N ALA A 70 9.43 11.64 1.40
CA ALA A 70 9.02 12.91 1.98
C ALA A 70 8.96 13.97 0.87
N CYS A 71 7.76 14.40 0.49
CA CYS A 71 7.56 15.42 -0.54
C CYS A 71 6.19 16.09 -0.39
N ALA A 72 6.05 17.30 -0.91
CA ALA A 72 4.75 17.93 -1.08
C ALA A 72 4.04 17.34 -2.31
N LYS A 73 2.70 17.33 -2.32
CA LYS A 73 1.91 16.77 -3.42
C LYS A 73 2.26 17.38 -4.79
N ARG A 74 2.58 18.69 -4.83
CA ARG A 74 3.00 19.40 -6.04
C ARG A 74 4.35 18.92 -6.60
N GLU A 75 5.19 18.33 -5.75
CA GLU A 75 6.55 17.89 -6.08
C GLU A 75 6.60 16.44 -6.62
N VAL A 76 5.50 15.71 -6.55
CA VAL A 76 5.42 14.32 -7.04
C VAL A 76 5.90 14.20 -8.50
N LYS A 77 5.63 15.22 -9.32
CA LYS A 77 6.06 15.25 -10.73
C LYS A 77 7.58 15.31 -10.92
N GLU A 78 8.31 15.74 -9.89
CA GLU A 78 9.77 15.85 -9.92
C GLU A 78 10.47 14.55 -9.51
N ILE A 79 9.70 13.59 -9.00
CA ILE A 79 10.22 12.31 -8.52
C ILE A 79 10.23 11.31 -9.68
N PRO A 80 11.39 10.75 -10.04
CA PRO A 80 11.54 9.86 -11.18
C PRO A 80 11.02 8.45 -10.83
N LEU A 81 9.72 8.32 -10.69
CA LEU A 81 9.05 7.06 -10.29
C LEU A 81 9.19 5.95 -11.33
N HIS A 82 9.49 6.32 -12.59
CA HIS A 82 9.52 5.38 -13.72
C HIS A 82 8.23 4.57 -13.79
N THR A 83 8.34 3.24 -13.70
CA THR A 83 7.19 2.31 -13.73
C THR A 83 6.74 1.87 -12.33
N LEU A 84 7.35 2.40 -11.27
CA LEU A 84 7.00 2.01 -9.91
C LEU A 84 5.61 2.52 -9.52
N PRO A 85 4.74 1.63 -9.06
CA PRO A 85 3.41 2.01 -8.59
C PRO A 85 3.50 2.82 -7.31
N HIS A 86 2.68 3.86 -7.20
CA HIS A 86 2.72 4.76 -6.06
C HIS A 86 1.34 5.31 -5.72
N VAL A 87 1.18 5.72 -4.47
CA VAL A 87 -0.01 6.39 -3.97
C VAL A 87 0.39 7.55 -3.06
N TRP A 88 -0.46 8.57 -2.98
CA TRP A 88 -0.33 9.61 -1.99
C TRP A 88 -0.88 9.10 -0.65
N LEU A 89 -0.01 8.91 0.34
CA LEU A 89 -0.41 8.33 1.62
C LEU A 89 -1.05 9.37 2.55
N THR A 90 -0.28 10.40 2.93
CA THR A 90 -0.71 11.48 3.84
C THR A 90 -0.01 12.78 3.46
N LYS A 91 -0.32 13.89 4.16
CA LYS A 91 0.43 15.14 3.99
C LYS A 91 1.92 14.89 4.19
N GLY A 92 2.72 15.25 3.21
CA GLY A 92 4.17 15.11 3.24
C GLY A 92 4.72 13.73 2.89
N THR A 93 3.89 12.74 2.52
CA THR A 93 4.37 11.39 2.22
C THR A 93 3.75 10.82 0.96
N MET A 94 4.59 10.47 0.00
CA MET A 94 4.25 9.58 -1.11
C MET A 94 4.77 8.17 -0.80
N LEU A 95 3.92 7.18 -1.06
CA LEU A 95 4.23 5.78 -0.84
C LEU A 95 4.37 5.06 -2.18
N VAL A 96 5.50 4.39 -2.37
CA VAL A 96 5.73 3.43 -3.45
C VAL A 96 5.54 2.05 -2.86
N GLU A 97 4.53 1.33 -3.35
CA GLU A 97 4.21 -0.03 -2.90
C GLU A 97 3.54 -0.83 -4.04
N PRO A 98 3.58 -2.16 -4.00
CA PRO A 98 2.81 -2.96 -4.95
C PRO A 98 1.32 -2.66 -4.84
N VAL A 99 0.68 -2.34 -5.98
CA VAL A 99 -0.76 -2.01 -6.04
C VAL A 99 -1.62 -3.21 -6.44
N HIS A 100 -0.99 -4.32 -6.80
CA HIS A 100 -1.66 -5.53 -7.29
C HIS A 100 -1.97 -6.50 -6.14
N LYS A 101 -2.85 -6.11 -5.23
CA LYS A 101 -3.26 -6.94 -4.09
C LYS A 101 -3.92 -8.25 -4.53
N GLU A 102 -4.57 -8.26 -5.69
CA GLU A 102 -5.22 -9.44 -6.27
C GLU A 102 -4.25 -10.59 -6.53
N ARG A 103 -2.96 -10.31 -6.80
CA ARG A 103 -1.94 -11.37 -6.97
C ARG A 103 -1.80 -12.24 -5.73
N GLY A 104 -1.82 -11.63 -4.54
CA GLY A 104 -1.78 -12.37 -3.28
C GLY A 104 -3.01 -13.26 -3.10
N ILE A 105 -4.17 -12.83 -3.56
CA ILE A 105 -5.40 -13.62 -3.53
C ILE A 105 -5.27 -14.82 -4.46
N PHE A 106 -4.82 -14.63 -5.71
CA PHE A 106 -4.60 -15.73 -6.64
C PHE A 106 -3.61 -16.78 -6.12
N GLU A 107 -2.53 -16.36 -5.44
CA GLU A 107 -1.60 -17.29 -4.81
C GLU A 107 -2.26 -18.12 -3.69
N ILE A 108 -3.10 -17.47 -2.88
CA ILE A 108 -3.87 -18.17 -1.83
C ILE A 108 -4.87 -19.14 -2.46
N MET A 109 -5.62 -18.70 -3.47
CA MET A 109 -6.58 -19.54 -4.19
C MET A 109 -5.90 -20.79 -4.75
N LYS A 110 -4.76 -20.61 -5.44
CA LYS A 110 -3.97 -21.70 -5.99
C LYS A 110 -3.47 -22.64 -4.91
N ARG A 111 -2.92 -22.10 -3.82
CA ARG A 111 -2.34 -22.89 -2.72
C ARG A 111 -3.38 -23.75 -2.01
N TYR A 112 -4.58 -23.23 -1.82
CA TYR A 112 -5.65 -23.89 -1.07
C TYR A 112 -6.75 -24.45 -1.97
N ASN A 113 -6.57 -24.42 -3.29
CA ASN A 113 -7.55 -24.89 -4.29
C ASN A 113 -8.94 -24.27 -4.07
N VAL A 114 -9.00 -22.95 -3.92
CA VAL A 114 -10.24 -22.19 -3.67
C VAL A 114 -10.75 -21.62 -4.99
N SER A 115 -12.03 -21.81 -5.29
CA SER A 115 -12.71 -21.28 -6.47
C SER A 115 -13.17 -19.83 -6.28
N ASP A 116 -13.43 -19.12 -7.39
CA ASP A 116 -13.81 -17.69 -7.39
C ASP A 116 -15.08 -17.40 -6.58
N ASP A 117 -16.06 -18.30 -6.61
CA ASP A 117 -17.34 -18.18 -5.89
C ASP A 117 -17.19 -18.22 -4.36
N ARG A 118 -16.02 -18.64 -3.86
CA ARG A 118 -15.68 -18.67 -2.44
C ARG A 118 -14.85 -17.49 -1.96
N ILE A 119 -14.63 -16.51 -2.82
CA ILE A 119 -13.85 -15.31 -2.50
C ILE A 119 -14.77 -14.16 -2.13
N VAL A 120 -14.52 -13.58 -0.97
CA VAL A 120 -15.16 -12.34 -0.52
C VAL A 120 -14.08 -11.29 -0.30
N ILE A 121 -14.29 -10.13 -0.89
CA ILE A 121 -13.38 -8.98 -0.83
C ILE A 121 -14.05 -7.84 -0.09
N PHE A 122 -13.38 -7.32 0.92
CA PHE A 122 -13.72 -6.05 1.57
C PHE A 122 -12.67 -5.00 1.18
N GLY A 123 -13.10 -3.76 0.96
CA GLY A 123 -12.17 -2.68 0.63
C GLY A 123 -12.78 -1.30 0.79
N ASP A 124 -11.90 -0.30 1.00
CA ASP A 124 -12.29 1.10 1.18
C ASP A 124 -11.43 2.06 0.34
N GLY A 125 -10.19 1.69 0.02
CA GLY A 125 -9.19 2.53 -0.62
C GLY A 125 -8.99 2.28 -2.13
N LEU A 126 -8.33 3.23 -2.80
CA LEU A 126 -8.00 3.10 -4.23
C LEU A 126 -7.05 1.93 -4.51
N ASN A 127 -6.22 1.56 -3.54
CA ASN A 127 -5.32 0.42 -3.59
C ASN A 127 -6.04 -0.93 -3.55
N ASP A 128 -7.35 -0.95 -3.26
CA ASP A 128 -8.18 -2.15 -3.26
C ASP A 128 -8.88 -2.38 -4.61
N CYS A 129 -8.83 -1.39 -5.51
CA CYS A 129 -9.55 -1.45 -6.78
C CYS A 129 -9.20 -2.66 -7.65
N SER A 130 -7.98 -3.18 -7.55
CA SER A 130 -7.53 -4.35 -8.30
C SER A 130 -8.16 -5.65 -7.81
N MET A 131 -8.63 -5.67 -6.56
CA MET A 131 -9.32 -6.81 -5.96
C MET A 131 -10.82 -6.83 -6.26
N PHE A 132 -11.41 -5.69 -6.70
CA PHE A 132 -12.83 -5.59 -7.01
C PHE A 132 -13.10 -6.13 -8.40
N ARG A 133 -13.06 -7.45 -8.52
CA ARG A 133 -13.24 -8.21 -9.76
C ARG A 133 -14.69 -8.73 -9.87
N PRO A 134 -15.26 -8.80 -11.08
CA PRO A 134 -16.66 -9.22 -11.26
C PRO A 134 -16.93 -10.66 -10.84
N GLU A 135 -15.92 -11.53 -10.90
CA GLU A 135 -16.04 -12.95 -10.50
C GLU A 135 -16.13 -13.15 -8.99
N TRP A 136 -15.63 -12.20 -8.16
CA TRP A 136 -15.63 -12.32 -6.71
C TRP A 136 -16.80 -11.60 -6.06
N MET A 137 -17.19 -12.02 -4.86
CA MET A 137 -18.08 -11.24 -4.02
C MET A 137 -17.32 -10.02 -3.47
N THR A 138 -17.74 -8.81 -3.84
CA THR A 138 -17.07 -7.56 -3.48
C THR A 138 -17.96 -6.68 -2.62
N VAL A 139 -17.45 -6.29 -1.46
CA VAL A 139 -18.11 -5.47 -0.46
C VAL A 139 -17.33 -4.19 -0.25
N ALA A 140 -17.89 -3.05 -0.59
CA ALA A 140 -17.29 -1.75 -0.27
C ALA A 140 -17.71 -1.33 1.14
N MET A 141 -16.76 -0.85 1.93
CA MET A 141 -17.06 -0.24 3.23
C MET A 141 -17.87 1.05 3.04
N GLY A 142 -18.66 1.44 4.03
CA GLY A 142 -19.45 2.65 4.00
C GLY A 142 -18.62 3.91 3.79
N ASN A 143 -17.43 3.97 4.39
CA ASN A 143 -16.43 5.04 4.18
C ASN A 143 -15.59 4.89 2.90
N ALA A 144 -15.86 3.88 2.04
CA ALA A 144 -15.07 3.61 0.84
C ALA A 144 -15.15 4.74 -0.20
N LYS A 145 -14.09 4.83 -1.01
CA LYS A 145 -14.04 5.78 -2.13
C LYS A 145 -15.16 5.51 -3.15
N PRO A 146 -15.76 6.57 -3.75
CA PRO A 146 -16.88 6.41 -4.69
C PRO A 146 -16.62 5.44 -5.85
N VAL A 147 -15.37 5.36 -6.32
CA VAL A 147 -15.00 4.43 -7.40
C VAL A 147 -15.11 2.96 -6.97
N LEU A 148 -14.80 2.65 -5.71
CA LEU A 148 -14.97 1.31 -5.16
C LEU A 148 -16.45 0.97 -4.98
N LYS A 149 -17.21 1.89 -4.39
CA LYS A 149 -18.68 1.71 -4.22
C LYS A 149 -19.38 1.40 -5.54
N LYS A 150 -18.92 2.02 -6.66
CA LYS A 150 -19.47 1.74 -8.01
C LYS A 150 -19.13 0.35 -8.53
N LYS A 151 -18.02 -0.25 -8.08
CA LYS A 151 -17.58 -1.59 -8.50
C LYS A 151 -18.10 -2.70 -7.58
N ALA A 152 -18.50 -2.34 -6.38
CA ALA A 152 -18.92 -3.30 -5.36
C ALA A 152 -20.29 -3.93 -5.70
N LYS A 153 -20.43 -5.21 -5.38
CA LYS A 153 -21.72 -5.91 -5.40
C LYS A 153 -22.58 -5.55 -4.20
N TYR A 154 -21.96 -5.12 -3.10
CA TYR A 154 -22.66 -4.68 -1.90
C TYR A 154 -21.89 -3.55 -1.21
N ILE A 155 -22.61 -2.64 -0.57
CA ILE A 155 -22.03 -1.59 0.26
C ILE A 155 -22.51 -1.83 1.69
N THR A 156 -21.58 -2.01 2.60
CA THR A 156 -21.86 -2.19 4.03
C THR A 156 -21.69 -0.88 4.80
N ASP A 157 -21.76 -0.94 6.13
CA ASP A 157 -21.52 0.19 7.01
C ASP A 157 -20.02 0.59 7.04
N ASP A 158 -19.69 1.69 7.69
CA ASP A 158 -18.34 2.19 7.83
C ASP A 158 -17.47 1.19 8.60
N ALA A 159 -16.14 1.29 8.42
CA ALA A 159 -15.21 0.40 9.11
C ALA A 159 -15.28 0.55 10.65
N ASP A 160 -15.58 1.76 11.12
CA ASP A 160 -15.73 2.07 12.55
C ASP A 160 -17.11 1.68 13.12
N ASP A 161 -18.07 1.31 12.25
CA ASP A 161 -19.43 0.88 12.58
C ASP A 161 -19.65 -0.61 12.31
N ASP A 162 -18.63 -1.43 12.57
CA ASP A 162 -18.68 -2.89 12.42
C ASP A 162 -19.07 -3.38 11.01
N GLY A 163 -18.77 -2.60 9.95
CA GLY A 163 -19.23 -2.87 8.59
C GLY A 163 -18.90 -4.28 8.06
N ILE A 164 -17.72 -4.83 8.39
CA ILE A 164 -17.37 -6.22 7.99
C ILE A 164 -18.30 -7.22 8.68
N TYR A 165 -18.48 -7.08 9.98
CA TYR A 165 -19.37 -7.95 10.76
C TYR A 165 -20.80 -7.90 10.25
N ASN A 166 -21.31 -6.69 10.01
CA ASN A 166 -22.68 -6.46 9.53
C ASN A 166 -22.90 -7.10 8.14
N ALA A 167 -21.93 -6.98 7.22
CA ALA A 167 -21.98 -7.67 5.94
C ALA A 167 -21.96 -9.19 6.11
N CYS A 168 -21.11 -9.74 6.97
CA CYS A 168 -21.05 -11.18 7.23
C CYS A 168 -22.38 -11.70 7.76
N ARG A 169 -23.04 -10.96 8.66
CA ARG A 169 -24.40 -11.29 9.14
C ARG A 169 -25.45 -11.19 8.04
N HIS A 170 -25.41 -10.13 7.25
CA HIS A 170 -26.36 -9.90 6.15
C HIS A 170 -26.38 -11.08 5.17
N PHE A 171 -25.21 -11.64 4.87
CA PHE A 171 -25.08 -12.78 3.94
C PHE A 171 -25.15 -14.16 4.62
N GLY A 172 -25.31 -14.22 5.94
CA GLY A 172 -25.40 -15.48 6.68
C GLY A 172 -24.07 -16.26 6.70
N TRP A 173 -22.94 -15.57 6.66
CA TRP A 173 -21.61 -16.21 6.77
C TRP A 173 -21.21 -16.45 8.23
N ILE A 174 -21.87 -15.75 9.14
CA ILE A 174 -21.74 -15.87 10.61
C ILE A 174 -23.10 -15.71 11.27
#